data_25a4cc8aadbd3eb5c5897acdbf97dc68
#
_entry.id   25a4cc8aadbd3eb5c5897acdbf97dc68
#
_cell.length_a   1.000
_cell.length_b   1.000
_cell.length_c   1.000
_cell.angle_alpha   90.00
_cell.angle_beta   90.00
_cell.angle_gamma   90.00
#
_symmetry.space_group_name_H-M   'P 1'
#
loop_
_entity.id
_entity.type
_entity.pdbx_description
1 polymer ?
#
loop_
_entity_poly.entity_id
_entity_poly.type
_entity_poly.pdbx_seq_one_letter_code
_entity_poly.pdbx_strand_id
1 'polypeptide(L)'
;QSSAASDVYKRQINEAFKVSEQNPILIDKFIDNAMEVDVDAISDGKDVYVAGIMQHIEEAGIHSGDSACCLPPVSIKANLLRELKIQTRKLALALKVKGFLNIQFAIKNDEIFVIEVNPRASRTVPFVSKANGIPLAKIASRIMSGEKLSKYKLKYKTNKKFAVKEAVFPFNKFPDSDLLLGPEMKSTGEVMGFDDDFGMAVAKSQIAA
;
A
#
# COMPACT_ATOMS: atom_id res chain seq x y z
N GLN A 1 12.64 13.34 -28.73
CA GLN A 1 11.69 13.68 -27.66
C GLN A 1 10.93 14.93 -28.07
N SER A 2 9.62 14.86 -28.06
CA SER A 2 8.71 15.87 -28.59
C SER A 2 8.76 17.15 -27.75
N SER A 3 8.76 18.32 -28.39
CA SER A 3 8.63 19.64 -27.76
C SER A 3 7.41 19.73 -26.84
N ALA A 4 6.33 19.03 -27.18
CA ALA A 4 5.11 18.97 -26.38
C ALA A 4 5.31 18.40 -24.95
N ALA A 5 6.14 17.36 -24.78
CA ALA A 5 6.44 16.82 -23.45
C ALA A 5 7.21 17.83 -22.58
N SER A 6 8.17 18.57 -23.18
CA SER A 6 8.91 19.64 -22.50
C SER A 6 7.97 20.76 -22.01
N ASP A 7 6.95 21.10 -22.79
CA ASP A 7 6.02 22.17 -22.45
C ASP A 7 5.04 21.75 -21.34
N VAL A 8 4.67 20.47 -21.31
CA VAL A 8 3.85 19.92 -20.20
C VAL A 8 4.60 19.98 -18.87
N TYR A 9 5.86 19.55 -18.82
CA TYR A 9 6.68 19.63 -17.60
C TYR A 9 6.88 21.07 -17.12
N LYS A 10 7.15 22.00 -18.04
CA LYS A 10 7.30 23.43 -17.69
C LYS A 10 6.02 23.99 -17.09
N ARG A 11 4.85 23.64 -17.65
CA ARG A 11 3.56 24.06 -17.12
C ARG A 11 3.34 23.50 -15.72
N GLN A 12 3.55 22.19 -15.50
CA GLN A 12 3.41 21.54 -14.20
C GLN A 12 4.32 22.17 -13.14
N ILE A 13 5.59 22.45 -13.47
CA ILE A 13 6.53 23.11 -12.56
C ILE A 13 6.03 24.52 -12.21
N ASN A 14 5.57 25.29 -13.22
CA ASN A 14 5.07 26.65 -12.98
C ASN A 14 3.79 26.64 -12.11
N GLU A 15 2.89 25.67 -12.29
CA GLU A 15 1.72 25.50 -11.45
C GLU A 15 2.10 25.12 -10.01
N ALA A 16 3.04 24.21 -9.85
CA ALA A 16 3.57 23.82 -8.54
C ALA A 16 4.21 25.01 -7.81
N PHE A 17 4.97 25.86 -8.49
CA PHE A 17 5.54 27.10 -7.90
C PHE A 17 4.46 28.06 -7.41
N LYS A 18 3.34 28.17 -8.11
CA LYS A 18 2.22 29.04 -7.67
C LYS A 18 1.60 28.56 -6.36
N VAL A 19 1.56 27.24 -6.14
CA VAL A 19 0.99 26.62 -4.93
C VAL A 19 1.99 26.58 -3.78
N SER A 20 3.28 26.34 -4.08
CA SER A 20 4.32 26.22 -3.05
C SER A 20 4.78 27.56 -2.44
N GLU A 21 4.40 28.69 -3.09
CA GLU A 21 4.83 30.05 -2.72
C GLU A 21 6.37 30.17 -2.63
N GLN A 22 6.93 30.13 -1.42
CA GLN A 22 8.39 30.24 -1.17
C GLN A 22 9.03 28.90 -0.81
N ASN A 23 8.26 27.80 -0.76
CA ASN A 23 8.79 26.50 -0.41
C ASN A 23 9.44 25.81 -1.63
N PRO A 24 10.49 25.01 -1.44
CA PRO A 24 11.07 24.22 -2.52
C PRO A 24 10.07 23.17 -3.05
N ILE A 25 10.14 22.91 -4.35
CA ILE A 25 9.36 21.87 -5.00
C ILE A 25 10.19 20.58 -5.01
N LEU A 26 9.57 19.48 -4.57
CA LEU A 26 10.14 18.14 -4.72
C LEU A 26 9.86 17.62 -6.14
N ILE A 27 10.89 17.15 -6.80
CA ILE A 27 10.79 16.52 -8.13
C ILE A 27 11.38 15.11 -8.01
N ASP A 28 10.52 14.11 -8.14
CA ASP A 28 10.91 12.71 -8.10
C ASP A 28 11.03 12.11 -9.50
N LYS A 29 11.93 11.14 -9.67
CA LYS A 29 12.00 10.34 -10.88
C LYS A 29 10.85 9.35 -10.90
N PHE A 30 9.98 9.45 -11.90
CA PHE A 30 8.95 8.44 -12.13
C PHE A 30 9.56 7.11 -12.57
N ILE A 31 9.08 6.01 -12.02
CA ILE A 31 9.54 4.66 -12.33
C ILE A 31 8.44 3.96 -13.14
N ASP A 32 8.55 4.02 -14.47
CA ASP A 32 7.59 3.37 -15.38
C ASP A 32 7.54 1.85 -15.18
N ASN A 33 6.38 1.24 -15.37
CA ASN A 33 6.16 -0.22 -15.34
C ASN A 33 6.74 -0.86 -14.07
N ALA A 34 6.56 -0.23 -12.92
CA ALA A 34 6.92 -0.77 -11.64
C ALA A 34 5.70 -1.43 -10.98
N MET A 35 5.94 -2.54 -10.29
CA MET A 35 4.95 -3.18 -9.44
C MET A 35 4.91 -2.45 -8.09
N GLU A 36 3.76 -1.99 -7.68
CA GLU A 36 3.57 -1.40 -6.36
C GLU A 36 3.25 -2.47 -5.31
N VAL A 37 3.76 -2.26 -4.11
CA VAL A 37 3.59 -3.18 -2.98
C VAL A 37 3.36 -2.38 -1.70
N ASP A 38 2.23 -2.61 -1.06
CA ASP A 38 1.95 -2.10 0.27
C ASP A 38 2.38 -3.08 1.35
N VAL A 39 3.03 -2.59 2.40
CA VAL A 39 3.39 -3.40 3.55
C VAL A 39 2.81 -2.78 4.81
N ASP A 40 1.92 -3.51 5.48
CA ASP A 40 1.41 -3.13 6.79
C ASP A 40 2.17 -3.86 7.90
N ALA A 41 2.61 -3.10 8.91
CA ALA A 41 3.33 -3.63 10.06
C ALA A 41 2.86 -3.00 11.37
N ILE A 42 3.17 -3.68 12.47
CA ILE A 42 3.00 -3.18 13.84
C ILE A 42 4.36 -3.23 14.53
N SER A 43 4.71 -2.17 15.26
CA SER A 43 5.94 -2.07 16.02
C SER A 43 5.67 -1.57 17.44
N ASP A 44 6.47 -2.04 18.41
CA ASP A 44 6.51 -1.51 19.78
C ASP A 44 7.76 -0.67 20.05
N GLY A 45 8.55 -0.38 18.99
CA GLY A 45 9.82 0.33 19.05
C GLY A 45 11.04 -0.57 19.27
N LYS A 46 10.83 -1.89 19.51
CA LYS A 46 11.88 -2.91 19.63
C LYS A 46 11.64 -4.08 18.69
N ASP A 47 10.43 -4.58 18.70
CA ASP A 47 9.98 -5.66 17.85
C ASP A 47 9.06 -5.13 16.74
N VAL A 48 9.09 -5.80 15.59
CA VAL A 48 8.25 -5.46 14.43
C VAL A 48 7.61 -6.72 13.90
N TYR A 49 6.30 -6.68 13.72
CA TYR A 49 5.51 -7.72 13.06
C TYR A 49 5.00 -7.20 11.73
N VAL A 50 5.45 -7.77 10.62
CA VAL A 50 4.92 -7.50 9.28
C VAL A 50 3.60 -8.25 9.15
N ALA A 51 2.50 -7.52 9.17
CA ALA A 51 1.16 -8.08 9.18
C ALA A 51 0.71 -8.55 7.79
N GLY A 52 1.09 -7.82 6.74
CA GLY A 52 0.76 -8.16 5.37
C GLY A 52 1.70 -7.49 4.38
N ILE A 53 2.00 -8.20 3.31
CA ILE A 53 2.64 -7.67 2.10
C ILE A 53 1.60 -7.85 1.01
N MET A 54 1.12 -6.76 0.44
CA MET A 54 0.06 -6.72 -0.55
C MET A 54 0.65 -6.30 -1.88
N GLN A 55 0.47 -7.14 -2.89
CA GLN A 55 0.87 -6.83 -4.25
C GLN A 55 -0.29 -6.13 -4.94
N HIS A 56 -0.04 -4.96 -5.53
CA HIS A 56 -1.02 -4.27 -6.37
C HIS A 56 -1.18 -5.00 -7.71
N ILE A 57 -2.39 -4.95 -8.25
CA ILE A 57 -2.72 -5.54 -9.56
C ILE A 57 -2.42 -4.51 -10.65
N GLU A 58 -2.75 -3.25 -10.43
CA GLU A 58 -2.40 -2.14 -11.29
C GLU A 58 -0.92 -1.75 -11.14
N GLU A 59 -0.39 -1.09 -12.15
CA GLU A 59 0.97 -0.55 -12.12
C GLU A 59 1.10 0.62 -11.14
N ALA A 60 2.33 0.88 -10.67
CA ALA A 60 2.63 2.01 -9.82
C ALA A 60 2.28 3.34 -10.48
N GLY A 61 1.76 4.29 -9.68
CA GLY A 61 1.29 5.60 -10.12
C GLY A 61 -0.21 5.81 -9.95
N ILE A 62 -0.95 4.76 -9.63
CA ILE A 62 -2.34 4.85 -9.18
C ILE A 62 -2.36 4.91 -7.66
N HIS A 63 -3.21 5.77 -7.09
CA HIS A 63 -3.33 5.87 -5.63
C HIS A 63 -3.65 4.50 -5.00
N SER A 64 -2.91 4.11 -3.95
CA SER A 64 -3.03 2.79 -3.32
C SER A 64 -4.44 2.44 -2.81
N GLY A 65 -5.25 3.45 -2.49
CA GLY A 65 -6.66 3.28 -2.15
C GLY A 65 -7.53 2.83 -3.32
N ASP A 66 -7.13 3.18 -4.55
CA ASP A 66 -7.87 2.91 -5.78
C ASP A 66 -7.40 1.63 -6.47
N SER A 67 -6.18 1.19 -6.20
CA SER A 67 -5.65 -0.06 -6.75
C SER A 67 -6.26 -1.29 -6.08
N ALA A 68 -6.54 -2.30 -6.87
CA ALA A 68 -6.78 -3.65 -6.36
C ALA A 68 -5.47 -4.24 -5.82
N CYS A 69 -5.54 -5.03 -4.78
CA CYS A 69 -4.35 -5.71 -4.27
C CYS A 69 -4.65 -7.11 -3.73
N CYS A 70 -3.65 -7.98 -3.79
CA CYS A 70 -3.76 -9.36 -3.31
C CYS A 70 -2.83 -9.66 -2.13
N LEU A 71 -3.31 -10.50 -1.23
CA LEU A 71 -2.61 -11.06 -0.08
C LEU A 71 -2.90 -12.57 0.02
N PRO A 72 -1.87 -13.45 -0.03
CA PRO A 72 -0.45 -13.16 -0.23
C PRO A 72 -0.13 -12.66 -1.64
N PRO A 73 1.05 -12.06 -1.86
CA PRO A 73 1.54 -11.74 -3.20
C PRO A 73 1.65 -12.99 -4.09
N VAL A 74 1.31 -12.83 -5.37
CA VAL A 74 1.25 -13.96 -6.32
C VAL A 74 2.46 -14.04 -7.24
N SER A 75 3.14 -12.93 -7.54
CA SER A 75 4.26 -12.90 -8.49
C SER A 75 5.59 -12.39 -7.91
N ILE A 76 5.62 -11.98 -6.64
CA ILE A 76 6.83 -11.48 -6.01
C ILE A 76 7.75 -12.64 -5.60
N LYS A 77 9.01 -12.60 -6.06
CA LYS A 77 10.02 -13.61 -5.73
C LYS A 77 10.30 -13.68 -4.22
N ALA A 78 10.59 -14.88 -3.72
CA ALA A 78 10.80 -15.12 -2.28
C ALA A 78 11.96 -14.31 -1.65
N ASN A 79 13.02 -14.01 -2.44
CA ASN A 79 14.12 -13.15 -2.00
C ASN A 79 13.65 -11.70 -1.79
N LEU A 80 12.82 -11.17 -2.69
CA LEU A 80 12.26 -9.83 -2.58
C LEU A 80 11.27 -9.72 -1.39
N LEU A 81 10.44 -10.75 -1.17
CA LEU A 81 9.57 -10.80 0.01
C LEU A 81 10.36 -10.77 1.32
N ARG A 82 11.54 -11.42 1.37
CA ARG A 82 12.43 -11.33 2.54
C ARG A 82 13.01 -9.95 2.69
N GLU A 83 13.48 -9.36 1.59
CA GLU A 83 14.07 -8.01 1.61
C GLU A 83 13.04 -6.95 2.03
N LEU A 84 11.82 -6.98 1.51
CA LEU A 84 10.72 -6.12 1.94
C LEU A 84 10.50 -6.18 3.47
N LYS A 85 10.52 -7.39 4.06
CA LYS A 85 10.39 -7.55 5.52
C LYS A 85 11.58 -6.95 6.27
N ILE A 86 12.79 -7.12 5.76
CA ILE A 86 14.02 -6.57 6.35
C ILE A 86 13.98 -5.05 6.32
N GLN A 87 13.64 -4.45 5.17
CA GLN A 87 13.56 -3.01 5.01
C GLN A 87 12.45 -2.41 5.88
N THR A 88 11.26 -3.04 5.90
CA THR A 88 10.17 -2.63 6.78
C THR A 88 10.60 -2.61 8.24
N ARG A 89 11.31 -3.65 8.71
CA ARG A 89 11.82 -3.70 10.08
C ARG A 89 12.83 -2.59 10.36
N LYS A 90 13.80 -2.38 9.45
CA LYS A 90 14.80 -1.31 9.57
C LYS A 90 14.15 0.07 9.67
N LEU A 91 13.21 0.37 8.79
CA LEU A 91 12.49 1.65 8.77
C LEU A 91 11.65 1.85 10.04
N ALA A 92 10.90 0.84 10.47
CA ALA A 92 10.09 0.90 11.68
C ALA A 92 10.94 1.23 12.92
N LEU A 93 12.12 0.60 13.06
CA LEU A 93 13.02 0.82 14.18
C LEU A 93 13.74 2.17 14.11
N ALA A 94 14.20 2.57 12.92
CA ALA A 94 14.87 3.87 12.70
C ALA A 94 13.92 5.03 13.03
N LEU A 95 12.65 4.93 12.65
CA LEU A 95 11.61 5.91 12.94
C LEU A 95 11.00 5.76 14.35
N LYS A 96 11.47 4.79 15.15
CA LYS A 96 10.98 4.50 16.52
C LYS A 96 9.45 4.33 16.58
N VAL A 97 8.86 3.69 15.57
CA VAL A 97 7.42 3.55 15.46
C VAL A 97 6.86 2.74 16.63
N LYS A 98 5.77 3.24 17.22
CA LYS A 98 4.95 2.53 18.19
C LYS A 98 3.50 2.51 17.69
N GLY A 99 3.00 1.34 17.34
CA GLY A 99 1.71 1.17 16.68
C GLY A 99 1.87 0.73 15.23
N PHE A 100 1.04 1.27 14.35
CA PHE A 100 1.05 0.93 12.93
C PHE A 100 2.14 1.64 12.12
N LEU A 101 2.57 0.96 11.09
CA LEU A 101 3.39 1.47 10.01
C LEU A 101 2.87 0.89 8.69
N ASN A 102 2.65 1.75 7.71
CA ASN A 102 2.44 1.37 6.32
C ASN A 102 3.62 1.88 5.50
N ILE A 103 4.13 1.05 4.61
CA ILE A 103 5.19 1.42 3.67
C ILE A 103 4.73 1.05 2.27
N GLN A 104 4.83 2.01 1.36
CA GLN A 104 4.64 1.78 -0.06
C GLN A 104 6.00 1.61 -0.72
N PHE A 105 6.13 0.50 -1.44
CA PHE A 105 7.31 0.16 -2.22
C PHE A 105 6.95 0.04 -3.70
N ALA A 106 7.92 0.31 -4.56
CA ALA A 106 7.89 -0.09 -5.95
C ALA A 106 8.98 -1.14 -6.21
N ILE A 107 8.68 -2.12 -7.06
CA ILE A 107 9.63 -3.13 -7.50
C ILE A 107 9.78 -3.02 -9.01
N LYS A 108 11.02 -2.84 -9.48
CA LYS A 108 11.38 -2.84 -10.89
C LYS A 108 12.70 -3.55 -11.10
N ASN A 109 12.76 -4.49 -12.03
CA ASN A 109 13.99 -5.25 -12.37
C ASN A 109 14.66 -5.89 -11.13
N ASP A 110 13.85 -6.45 -10.22
CA ASP A 110 14.31 -7.02 -8.95
C ASP A 110 14.92 -6.00 -7.94
N GLU A 111 14.82 -4.72 -8.21
CA GLU A 111 15.19 -3.65 -7.28
C GLU A 111 13.97 -3.14 -6.54
N ILE A 112 14.14 -2.86 -5.24
CA ILE A 112 13.10 -2.34 -4.36
C ILE A 112 13.35 -0.87 -4.10
N PHE A 113 12.35 -0.04 -4.37
CA PHE A 113 12.33 1.40 -4.11
C PHE A 113 11.30 1.70 -3.03
N VAL A 114 11.67 2.55 -2.07
CA VAL A 114 10.72 3.08 -1.08
C VAL A 114 10.03 4.29 -1.68
N ILE A 115 8.71 4.25 -1.80
CA ILE A 115 7.90 5.39 -2.26
C ILE A 115 7.56 6.27 -1.06
N GLU A 116 6.94 5.66 -0.03
CA GLU A 116 6.38 6.40 1.09
C GLU A 116 6.42 5.57 2.37
N VAL A 117 6.63 6.23 3.51
CA VAL A 117 6.61 5.60 4.84
C VAL A 117 5.63 6.35 5.72
N ASN A 118 4.56 5.68 6.13
CA ASN A 118 3.46 6.25 6.89
C ASN A 118 3.41 5.62 8.30
N PRO A 119 3.91 6.28 9.36
CA PRO A 119 3.82 5.78 10.73
C PRO A 119 2.41 5.97 11.32
N ARG A 120 1.44 5.38 10.68
CA ARG A 120 0.01 5.40 11.01
C ARG A 120 -0.69 4.16 10.46
N ALA A 121 -1.94 3.93 10.87
CA ALA A 121 -2.79 2.94 10.22
C ALA A 121 -3.08 3.32 8.77
N SER A 122 -3.07 2.33 7.90
CA SER A 122 -3.48 2.45 6.50
C SER A 122 -4.95 2.03 6.33
N ARG A 123 -5.51 2.27 5.16
CA ARG A 123 -6.83 1.75 4.78
C ARG A 123 -6.84 0.23 4.64
N THR A 124 -5.70 -0.36 4.30
CA THR A 124 -5.56 -1.82 4.14
C THR A 124 -5.53 -2.59 5.46
N VAL A 125 -5.38 -1.93 6.62
CA VAL A 125 -5.39 -2.60 7.93
C VAL A 125 -6.63 -3.47 8.17
N PRO A 126 -7.87 -3.02 7.91
CA PRO A 126 -9.05 -3.87 8.06
C PRO A 126 -9.03 -5.09 7.13
N PHE A 127 -8.60 -4.91 5.89
CA PHE A 127 -8.42 -5.97 4.91
C PHE A 127 -7.42 -7.02 5.39
N VAL A 128 -6.19 -6.60 5.74
CA VAL A 128 -5.13 -7.49 6.26
C VAL A 128 -5.56 -8.19 7.54
N SER A 129 -6.25 -7.48 8.44
CA SER A 129 -6.78 -8.02 9.70
C SER A 129 -7.77 -9.16 9.46
N LYS A 130 -8.72 -8.97 8.54
CA LYS A 130 -9.71 -9.98 8.14
C LYS A 130 -9.05 -11.17 7.42
N ALA A 131 -8.19 -10.90 6.44
CA ALA A 131 -7.50 -11.93 5.67
C ALA A 131 -6.67 -12.86 6.56
N ASN A 132 -6.00 -12.33 7.57
CA ASN A 132 -5.15 -13.10 8.49
C ASN A 132 -5.88 -13.62 9.73
N GLY A 133 -7.09 -13.13 10.01
CA GLY A 133 -7.82 -13.45 11.25
C GLY A 133 -7.13 -12.91 12.51
N ILE A 134 -6.38 -11.81 12.40
CA ILE A 134 -5.65 -11.18 13.51
C ILE A 134 -6.25 -9.80 13.79
N PRO A 135 -6.66 -9.49 15.04
CA PRO A 135 -7.26 -8.19 15.37
C PRO A 135 -6.19 -7.11 15.49
N LEU A 136 -5.60 -6.70 14.34
CA LEU A 136 -4.43 -5.82 14.27
C LEU A 136 -4.67 -4.47 14.95
N ALA A 137 -5.83 -3.85 14.76
CA ALA A 137 -6.15 -2.55 15.37
C ALA A 137 -6.18 -2.63 16.92
N LYS A 138 -6.75 -3.69 17.46
CA LYS A 138 -6.77 -3.94 18.91
C LYS A 138 -5.35 -4.12 19.46
N ILE A 139 -4.51 -4.87 18.76
CA ILE A 139 -3.12 -5.12 19.17
C ILE A 139 -2.32 -3.81 19.12
N ALA A 140 -2.42 -3.06 18.02
CA ALA A 140 -1.71 -1.79 17.86
C ALA A 140 -2.10 -0.76 18.93
N SER A 141 -3.40 -0.61 19.24
CA SER A 141 -3.88 0.28 20.30
C SER A 141 -3.28 -0.06 21.67
N ARG A 142 -3.18 -1.34 21.99
CA ARG A 142 -2.56 -1.80 23.25
C ARG A 142 -1.05 -1.57 23.28
N ILE A 143 -0.37 -1.75 22.14
CA ILE A 143 1.05 -1.42 22.02
C ILE A 143 1.28 0.09 22.22
N MET A 144 0.44 0.93 21.63
CA MET A 144 0.49 2.38 21.85
C MET A 144 0.25 2.76 23.32
N SER A 145 -0.53 1.95 24.05
CA SER A 145 -0.74 2.08 25.51
C SER A 145 0.36 1.46 26.36
N GLY A 146 1.46 0.97 25.74
CA GLY A 146 2.66 0.49 26.46
C GLY A 146 2.81 -1.02 26.53
N GLU A 147 1.91 -1.82 25.97
CA GLU A 147 2.11 -3.28 25.92
C GLU A 147 3.22 -3.64 24.93
N LYS A 148 3.94 -4.74 25.21
CA LYS A 148 4.98 -5.26 24.34
C LYS A 148 4.40 -6.15 23.25
N LEU A 149 4.93 -6.04 22.03
CA LEU A 149 4.51 -6.87 20.89
C LEU A 149 4.72 -8.37 21.16
N SER A 150 5.79 -8.73 21.86
CA SER A 150 6.12 -10.11 22.23
C SER A 150 5.01 -10.83 23.02
N LYS A 151 4.17 -10.10 23.76
CA LYS A 151 3.01 -10.65 24.50
C LYS A 151 2.04 -11.41 23.60
N TYR A 152 1.91 -10.99 22.34
CA TYR A 152 0.90 -11.53 21.41
C TYR A 152 1.38 -12.77 20.66
N LYS A 153 2.67 -13.13 20.75
CA LYS A 153 3.26 -14.31 20.10
C LYS A 153 2.83 -14.47 18.63
N LEU A 154 2.74 -13.33 17.92
CA LEU A 154 2.31 -13.32 16.52
C LEU A 154 3.27 -14.13 15.66
N LYS A 155 2.71 -15.05 14.87
CA LYS A 155 3.46 -15.84 13.90
C LYS A 155 2.98 -15.46 12.51
N TYR A 156 3.90 -15.36 11.57
CA TYR A 156 3.56 -15.22 10.18
C TYR A 156 2.85 -16.52 9.73
N LYS A 157 1.59 -16.39 9.39
CA LYS A 157 0.84 -17.50 8.79
C LYS A 157 0.96 -17.38 7.28
N THR A 158 1.46 -18.42 6.63
CA THR A 158 1.24 -18.60 5.19
C THR A 158 -0.25 -18.91 5.01
N ASN A 159 -1.04 -17.92 4.63
CA ASN A 159 -2.42 -18.19 4.25
C ASN A 159 -2.40 -19.08 3.02
N LYS A 160 -3.15 -20.20 3.09
CA LYS A 160 -3.40 -21.03 1.91
C LYS A 160 -4.42 -20.37 0.96
N LYS A 161 -5.13 -19.37 1.45
CA LYS A 161 -6.18 -18.65 0.72
C LYS A 161 -5.68 -17.29 0.25
N PHE A 162 -6.23 -16.86 -0.87
CA PHE A 162 -6.03 -15.52 -1.41
C PHE A 162 -7.14 -14.59 -0.93
N ALA A 163 -6.75 -13.42 -0.50
CA ALA A 163 -7.63 -12.30 -0.28
C ALA A 163 -7.31 -11.23 -1.33
N VAL A 164 -8.32 -10.73 -2.01
CA VAL A 164 -8.20 -9.63 -2.98
C VAL A 164 -9.06 -8.47 -2.50
N LYS A 165 -8.42 -7.31 -2.35
CA LYS A 165 -9.11 -6.04 -2.09
C LYS A 165 -9.44 -5.41 -3.44
N GLU A 166 -10.66 -4.91 -3.59
CA GLU A 166 -11.11 -4.12 -4.72
C GLU A 166 -11.67 -2.79 -4.24
N ALA A 167 -11.40 -1.72 -4.98
CA ALA A 167 -11.92 -0.40 -4.67
C ALA A 167 -13.37 -0.23 -5.14
N VAL A 168 -14.16 0.53 -4.39
CA VAL A 168 -15.52 0.90 -4.77
C VAL A 168 -15.54 2.35 -5.22
N PHE A 169 -15.96 2.58 -6.47
CA PHE A 169 -15.98 3.91 -7.08
C PHE A 169 -17.41 4.45 -7.20
N PRO A 170 -17.69 5.67 -6.74
CA PRO A 170 -19.00 6.27 -6.81
C PRO A 170 -19.25 7.03 -8.13
N PHE A 171 -18.66 6.61 -9.24
CA PHE A 171 -18.72 7.32 -10.53
C PHE A 171 -20.15 7.55 -11.03
N ASN A 172 -21.08 6.63 -10.73
CA ASN A 172 -22.48 6.77 -11.05
C ASN A 172 -23.17 7.96 -10.33
N LYS A 173 -22.61 8.43 -9.22
CA LYS A 173 -23.09 9.58 -8.45
C LYS A 173 -22.41 10.89 -8.86
N PHE A 174 -21.30 10.80 -9.56
CA PHE A 174 -20.47 11.94 -9.98
C PHE A 174 -20.14 11.81 -11.48
N PRO A 175 -21.13 12.06 -12.37
CA PRO A 175 -21.00 11.81 -13.81
C PRO A 175 -19.93 12.66 -14.49
N ASP A 176 -19.58 13.81 -13.91
CA ASP A 176 -18.54 14.72 -14.44
C ASP A 176 -17.13 14.39 -13.95
N SER A 177 -16.97 13.30 -13.15
CA SER A 177 -15.67 12.87 -12.69
C SER A 177 -14.89 12.17 -13.81
N ASP A 178 -13.60 12.48 -13.93
CA ASP A 178 -12.70 11.73 -14.79
C ASP A 178 -12.57 10.27 -14.28
N LEU A 179 -12.79 9.32 -15.18
CA LEU A 179 -12.74 7.87 -14.88
C LEU A 179 -11.31 7.33 -14.84
N LEU A 180 -10.33 8.07 -15.38
CA LEU A 180 -8.94 7.65 -15.39
C LEU A 180 -8.38 7.68 -13.98
N LEU A 181 -7.85 6.54 -13.53
CA LEU A 181 -7.18 6.44 -12.24
C LEU A 181 -5.78 7.08 -12.31
N GLY A 182 -5.35 7.64 -11.20
CA GLY A 182 -4.09 8.35 -11.10
C GLY A 182 -3.65 8.52 -9.64
N PRO A 183 -2.77 9.48 -9.34
CA PRO A 183 -2.24 9.68 -8.00
C PRO A 183 -3.26 10.22 -6.99
N GLU A 184 -4.39 10.74 -7.46
CA GLU A 184 -5.48 11.24 -6.61
C GLU A 184 -6.50 10.14 -6.35
N MET A 185 -6.89 9.97 -5.09
CA MET A 185 -7.85 8.95 -4.69
C MET A 185 -9.28 9.32 -5.09
N LYS A 186 -9.96 8.39 -5.76
CA LYS A 186 -11.37 8.52 -6.23
C LYS A 186 -12.33 7.55 -5.56
N SER A 187 -11.81 6.46 -4.97
CA SER A 187 -12.63 5.46 -4.29
C SER A 187 -13.21 5.97 -2.98
N THR A 188 -14.40 5.46 -2.63
CA THR A 188 -15.11 5.78 -1.37
C THR A 188 -15.23 4.59 -0.44
N GLY A 189 -14.84 3.42 -0.87
CA GLY A 189 -14.91 2.19 -0.10
C GLY A 189 -14.05 1.10 -0.70
N GLU A 190 -14.07 -0.06 -0.06
CA GLU A 190 -13.37 -1.25 -0.51
C GLU A 190 -14.14 -2.51 -0.15
N VAL A 191 -14.01 -3.54 -0.97
CA VAL A 191 -14.56 -4.88 -0.75
C VAL A 191 -13.45 -5.92 -0.77
N MET A 192 -13.76 -7.14 -0.35
CA MET A 192 -12.79 -8.22 -0.30
C MET A 192 -13.37 -9.50 -0.92
N GLY A 193 -12.70 -10.03 -1.95
CA GLY A 193 -12.85 -11.40 -2.39
C GLY A 193 -11.92 -12.33 -1.59
N PHE A 194 -12.38 -13.55 -1.27
CA PHE A 194 -11.60 -14.51 -0.49
C PHE A 194 -11.85 -15.93 -0.99
N ASP A 195 -10.78 -16.63 -1.42
CA ASP A 195 -10.89 -18.00 -1.97
C ASP A 195 -9.55 -18.75 -1.86
N ASP A 196 -9.60 -20.07 -2.06
CA ASP A 196 -8.41 -20.92 -2.21
C ASP A 196 -7.73 -20.74 -3.58
N ASP A 197 -8.51 -20.32 -4.59
CA ASP A 197 -8.05 -19.98 -5.94
C ASP A 197 -7.95 -18.46 -6.11
N PHE A 198 -6.82 -17.97 -6.67
CA PHE A 198 -6.60 -16.55 -6.88
C PHE A 198 -7.60 -15.93 -7.85
N GLY A 199 -7.88 -16.59 -8.98
CA GLY A 199 -8.84 -16.09 -9.97
C GLY A 199 -10.25 -15.98 -9.40
N MET A 200 -10.66 -16.93 -8.56
CA MET A 200 -11.95 -16.89 -7.86
C MET A 200 -11.98 -15.78 -6.80
N ALA A 201 -10.88 -15.52 -6.10
CA ALA A 201 -10.81 -14.40 -5.18
C ALA A 201 -10.97 -13.06 -5.91
N VAL A 202 -10.31 -12.90 -7.07
CA VAL A 202 -10.49 -11.72 -7.96
C VAL A 202 -11.94 -11.62 -8.44
N ALA A 203 -12.52 -12.68 -8.96
CA ALA A 203 -13.92 -12.65 -9.43
C ALA A 203 -14.90 -12.24 -8.32
N LYS A 204 -14.70 -12.75 -7.11
CA LYS A 204 -15.52 -12.38 -5.94
C LYS A 204 -15.35 -10.90 -5.55
N SER A 205 -14.14 -10.34 -5.62
CA SER A 205 -13.94 -8.92 -5.33
C SER A 205 -14.58 -8.03 -6.38
N GLN A 206 -14.47 -8.37 -7.65
CA GLN A 206 -15.09 -7.65 -8.77
C GLN A 206 -16.64 -7.66 -8.71
N ILE A 207 -17.25 -8.80 -8.35
CA ILE A 207 -18.71 -8.90 -8.20
C ILE A 207 -19.21 -8.07 -7.00
N ALA A 208 -18.38 -7.89 -5.99
CA ALA A 208 -18.74 -7.17 -4.75
C ALA A 208 -18.51 -5.66 -4.83
N ALA A 209 -17.69 -5.18 -5.78
CA ALA A 209 -17.41 -3.76 -6.01
C ALA A 209 -18.51 -3.12 -6.87
#